data_80cd2dff37a10f562a23a7e3fbe88fb4
#
_entry.id   80cd2dff37a10f562a23a7e3fbe88fb4
#
_cell.length_a   1.000
_cell.length_b   1.000
_cell.length_c   1.000
_cell.angle_alpha   90.00
_cell.angle_beta   90.00
_cell.angle_gamma   90.00
#
_symmetry.space_group_name_H-M   'P 1'
#
loop_
_entity.id
_entity.type
_entity.pdbx_description
1 polymer ?
#
loop_
_entity_poly.entity_id
_entity_poly.type
_entity_poly.pdbx_seq_one_letter_code
_entity_poly.pdbx_strand_id
1 'polypeptide(L)'
;MAHARASLRQILWVYALVCVAVFGVTRLEPLAVVGQYVHLVVAAIFLLTSIRLTRHAPAHYGVALGGLLEPATDEGPQGPLGLFDLGRAIRKALPSAMVEFGVAAGIGAVVFPLYAVGFYWWNQPTGHFSLTFPPSVTSFAIAQFIVVALPEEAFFRGYLQTGLSDLTQKRACVLGVQLAPVAWMLQAALFAGIHFMVEPHPARLAVFFPALLFGWARAWRGGIGAALALHAMSNLYSEILARSWL
;
A
#
# COMPACT_ATOMS: atom_id res chain seq x y z
N MET A 1 28.75 0.75 -2.57
CA MET A 1 28.77 0.47 -1.11
C MET A 1 27.68 -0.56 -0.84
N ALA A 2 27.99 -1.68 -0.18
CA ALA A 2 26.99 -2.66 0.19
C ALA A 2 26.10 -2.06 1.27
N HIS A 3 24.82 -1.89 0.98
CA HIS A 3 23.86 -1.44 1.99
C HIS A 3 23.81 -2.49 3.11
N ALA A 4 23.98 -2.05 4.35
CA ALA A 4 23.84 -2.92 5.50
C ALA A 4 22.41 -3.46 5.54
N ARG A 5 22.24 -4.77 5.37
CA ARG A 5 20.94 -5.45 5.42
C ARG A 5 20.38 -5.32 6.84
N ALA A 6 19.12 -4.92 6.94
CA ALA A 6 18.45 -4.90 8.23
C ALA A 6 18.34 -6.33 8.78
N SER A 7 18.60 -6.54 10.07
CA SER A 7 18.39 -7.83 10.71
C SER A 7 16.90 -8.10 10.93
N LEU A 8 16.50 -9.37 11.03
CA LEU A 8 15.12 -9.75 11.36
C LEU A 8 14.62 -9.05 12.63
N ARG A 9 15.46 -8.96 13.64
CA ARG A 9 15.14 -8.28 14.90
C ARG A 9 14.81 -6.80 14.66
N GLN A 10 15.60 -6.11 13.85
CA GLN A 10 15.33 -4.70 13.51
C GLN A 10 14.02 -4.53 12.76
N ILE A 11 13.75 -5.38 11.77
CA ILE A 11 12.50 -5.34 10.99
C ILE A 11 11.29 -5.54 11.89
N LEU A 12 11.33 -6.54 12.78
CA LEU A 12 10.24 -6.85 13.71
C LEU A 12 10.05 -5.75 14.75
N TRP A 13 11.13 -5.14 15.26
CA TRP A 13 11.04 -3.99 16.18
C TRP A 13 10.40 -2.78 15.51
N VAL A 14 10.81 -2.45 14.29
CA VAL A 14 10.19 -1.35 13.52
C VAL A 14 8.69 -1.63 13.32
N TYR A 15 8.33 -2.84 12.91
CA TYR A 15 6.93 -3.22 12.77
C TYR A 15 6.17 -3.08 14.10
N ALA A 16 6.69 -3.58 15.20
CA ALA A 16 6.06 -3.48 16.50
C ALA A 16 5.85 -2.02 16.95
N LEU A 17 6.86 -1.16 16.76
CA LEU A 17 6.75 0.27 17.08
C LEU A 17 5.68 0.96 16.23
N VAL A 18 5.62 0.66 14.93
CA VAL A 18 4.59 1.19 14.03
C VAL A 18 3.20 0.69 14.47
N CYS A 19 3.06 -0.59 14.83
CA CYS A 19 1.80 -1.14 15.35
C CYS A 19 1.34 -0.39 16.61
N VAL A 20 2.22 -0.18 17.57
CA VAL A 20 1.89 0.54 18.81
C VAL A 20 1.48 1.98 18.50
N ALA A 21 2.21 2.67 17.63
CA ALA A 21 1.89 4.04 17.24
C ALA A 21 0.53 4.14 16.53
N VAL A 22 0.27 3.28 15.54
CA VAL A 22 -1.00 3.22 14.79
C VAL A 22 -2.15 2.89 15.74
N PHE A 23 -1.99 1.86 16.58
CA PHE A 23 -3.01 1.49 17.56
C PHE A 23 -3.32 2.64 18.52
N GLY A 24 -2.30 3.32 19.05
CA GLY A 24 -2.50 4.45 19.95
C GLY A 24 -3.25 5.60 19.28
N VAL A 25 -2.87 5.93 18.05
CA VAL A 25 -3.50 7.04 17.29
C VAL A 25 -4.95 6.71 16.93
N THR A 26 -5.25 5.49 16.53
CA THR A 26 -6.63 5.10 16.17
C THR A 26 -7.59 5.13 17.37
N ARG A 27 -7.10 5.04 18.61
CA ARG A 27 -7.92 5.25 19.82
C ARG A 27 -8.36 6.71 20.03
N LEU A 28 -7.77 7.64 19.31
CA LEU A 28 -8.16 9.05 19.35
C LEU A 28 -9.29 9.40 18.35
N GLU A 29 -9.69 8.48 17.50
CA GLU A 29 -10.75 8.67 16.49
C GLU A 29 -12.08 9.16 17.07
N PRO A 30 -12.55 8.70 18.27
CA PRO A 30 -13.79 9.20 18.86
C PRO A 30 -13.75 10.67 19.31
N LEU A 31 -12.55 11.30 19.34
CA LEU A 31 -12.42 12.70 19.75
C LEU A 31 -12.78 13.62 18.58
N ALA A 32 -13.84 14.39 18.71
CA ALA A 32 -14.49 15.17 17.63
C ALA A 32 -13.54 16.02 16.77
N VAL A 33 -12.54 16.68 17.39
CA VAL A 33 -11.56 17.52 16.66
C VAL A 33 -10.38 16.72 16.16
N VAL A 34 -9.90 15.75 16.93
CA VAL A 34 -8.70 14.96 16.63
C VAL A 34 -9.02 13.85 15.63
N GLY A 35 -10.21 13.24 15.76
CA GLY A 35 -10.63 12.08 14.98
C GLY A 35 -10.55 12.31 13.48
N GLN A 36 -10.92 13.51 13.01
CA GLN A 36 -10.84 13.84 11.58
C GLN A 36 -9.43 13.78 10.96
N TYR A 37 -8.37 13.85 11.80
CA TYR A 37 -6.98 13.82 11.35
C TYR A 37 -6.29 12.46 11.57
N VAL A 38 -6.95 11.51 12.24
CA VAL A 38 -6.35 10.21 12.59
C VAL A 38 -5.79 9.50 11.37
N HIS A 39 -6.53 9.45 10.27
CA HIS A 39 -6.06 8.82 9.04
C HIS A 39 -4.81 9.47 8.44
N LEU A 40 -4.70 10.81 8.53
CA LEU A 40 -3.52 11.54 8.08
C LEU A 40 -2.30 11.25 8.97
N VAL A 41 -2.50 11.13 10.27
CA VAL A 41 -1.43 10.79 11.22
C VAL A 41 -0.97 9.35 11.00
N VAL A 42 -1.89 8.41 10.80
CA VAL A 42 -1.55 7.02 10.46
C VAL A 42 -0.77 6.96 9.14
N ALA A 43 -1.23 7.68 8.11
CA ALA A 43 -0.50 7.80 6.85
C ALA A 43 0.92 8.35 7.04
N ALA A 44 1.06 9.38 7.85
CA ALA A 44 2.36 9.97 8.16
C ALA A 44 3.29 8.98 8.89
N ILE A 45 2.78 8.19 9.85
CA ILE A 45 3.55 7.16 10.56
C ILE A 45 4.13 6.15 9.55
N PHE A 46 3.31 5.59 8.67
CA PHE A 46 3.79 4.63 7.69
C PHE A 46 4.76 5.26 6.68
N LEU A 47 4.39 6.40 6.11
CA LEU A 47 5.15 7.02 5.03
C LEU A 47 6.50 7.56 5.50
N LEU A 48 6.53 8.31 6.61
CA LEU A 48 7.78 8.87 7.14
C LEU A 48 8.72 7.78 7.64
N THR A 49 8.18 6.71 8.25
CA THR A 49 8.98 5.54 8.62
C THR A 49 9.59 4.90 7.38
N SER A 50 8.80 4.69 6.34
CA SER A 50 9.27 4.10 5.08
C SER A 50 10.34 4.96 4.41
N ILE A 51 10.09 6.26 4.23
CA ILE A 51 11.05 7.19 3.63
C ILE A 51 12.37 7.18 4.41
N ARG A 52 12.31 7.28 5.74
CA ARG A 52 13.52 7.31 6.57
C ARG A 52 14.36 6.03 6.44
N LEU A 53 13.70 4.87 6.40
CA LEU A 53 14.37 3.57 6.36
C LEU A 53 14.87 3.19 4.95
N THR A 54 14.21 3.68 3.91
CA THR A 54 14.52 3.33 2.51
C THR A 54 15.32 4.41 1.77
N ARG A 55 15.54 5.58 2.37
CA ARG A 55 16.13 6.77 1.74
C ARG A 55 17.46 6.55 1.03
N HIS A 56 18.27 5.60 1.50
CA HIS A 56 19.60 5.33 0.93
C HIS A 56 19.57 4.35 -0.25
N ALA A 57 18.43 3.69 -0.50
CA ALA A 57 18.26 2.74 -1.60
C ALA A 57 16.80 2.66 -2.07
N PRO A 58 16.12 3.78 -2.42
CA PRO A 58 14.69 3.78 -2.73
C PRO A 58 14.35 2.85 -3.90
N ALA A 59 15.22 2.74 -4.89
CA ALA A 59 15.04 1.81 -6.01
C ALA A 59 15.05 0.35 -5.57
N HIS A 60 15.97 -0.05 -4.66
CA HIS A 60 16.01 -1.41 -4.10
C HIS A 60 14.70 -1.77 -3.37
N TYR A 61 14.22 -0.85 -2.57
CA TYR A 61 12.93 -1.01 -1.87
C TYR A 61 11.71 -0.81 -2.78
N GLY A 62 11.91 -0.40 -4.04
CA GLY A 62 10.84 -0.19 -5.02
C GLY A 62 9.91 0.97 -4.70
N VAL A 63 10.36 1.92 -3.87
CA VAL A 63 9.60 3.11 -3.46
C VAL A 63 10.00 4.37 -4.23
N ALA A 64 10.85 4.26 -5.24
CA ALA A 64 11.32 5.41 -6.05
C ALA A 64 10.18 6.09 -6.85
N LEU A 65 9.09 5.37 -7.16
CA LEU A 65 7.90 5.88 -7.88
C LEU A 65 8.25 6.68 -9.15
N GLY A 66 9.13 6.12 -9.99
CA GLY A 66 9.56 6.78 -11.22
C GLY A 66 10.43 8.01 -11.00
N GLY A 67 11.06 8.12 -9.84
CA GLY A 67 11.92 9.23 -9.43
C GLY A 67 11.21 10.29 -8.59
N LEU A 68 9.91 10.10 -8.28
CA LEU A 68 9.15 11.05 -7.46
C LEU A 68 9.68 11.15 -6.01
N LEU A 69 10.17 10.05 -5.45
CA LEU A 69 10.74 9.97 -4.10
C LEU A 69 12.27 9.83 -4.10
N GLU A 70 12.92 9.97 -5.25
CA GLU A 70 14.38 10.08 -5.32
C GLU A 70 14.82 11.48 -4.94
N PRO A 71 15.91 11.62 -4.14
CA PRO A 71 16.47 12.93 -3.89
C PRO A 71 16.86 13.58 -5.22
N ALA A 72 16.52 14.87 -5.37
CA ALA A 72 16.94 15.63 -6.54
C ALA A 72 18.47 15.55 -6.63
N THR A 73 19.00 15.00 -7.73
CA THR A 73 20.41 15.15 -8.05
C THR A 73 20.65 16.64 -8.32
N ASP A 74 21.72 17.20 -7.79
CA ASP A 74 22.04 18.64 -7.75
C ASP A 74 22.15 19.40 -9.10
N GLU A 75 21.67 18.82 -10.17
CA GLU A 75 21.79 19.37 -11.52
C GLU A 75 20.43 19.90 -12.05
N GLY A 76 20.03 21.05 -11.54
CA GLY A 76 18.93 21.81 -12.11
C GLY A 76 18.61 23.08 -11.32
N PRO A 77 18.07 24.15 -11.97
CA PRO A 77 17.68 25.36 -11.25
C PRO A 77 16.64 25.01 -10.19
N GLN A 78 17.03 25.17 -8.94
CA GLN A 78 16.10 25.04 -7.83
C GLN A 78 15.10 26.19 -7.94
N GLY A 79 13.80 25.85 -8.01
CA GLY A 79 12.74 26.85 -8.00
C GLY A 79 12.80 27.72 -6.73
N PRO A 80 12.16 28.90 -6.72
CA PRO A 80 12.09 29.76 -5.57
C PRO A 80 11.55 28.96 -4.36
N LEU A 81 12.32 28.91 -3.28
CA LEU A 81 12.09 28.15 -2.04
C LEU A 81 12.70 26.73 -1.99
N GLY A 82 13.52 26.28 -2.96
CA GLY A 82 14.05 24.91 -2.95
C GLY A 82 12.93 23.84 -3.05
N LEU A 83 11.71 24.25 -3.30
CA LEU A 83 10.59 23.38 -3.54
C LEU A 83 10.78 22.73 -4.91
N PHE A 84 10.71 21.42 -4.93
CA PHE A 84 10.64 20.57 -6.12
C PHE A 84 9.87 21.25 -7.24
N ASP A 85 10.41 21.19 -8.46
CA ASP A 85 9.57 21.31 -9.63
C ASP A 85 8.65 20.08 -9.69
N LEU A 86 7.59 20.11 -8.87
CA LEU A 86 6.63 19.03 -8.73
C LEU A 86 6.03 18.67 -10.10
N GLY A 87 5.82 19.67 -10.96
CA GLY A 87 5.33 19.44 -12.30
C GLY A 87 6.32 18.63 -13.15
N ARG A 88 7.62 18.86 -13.00
CA ARG A 88 8.66 18.08 -13.70
C ARG A 88 8.74 16.66 -13.15
N ALA A 89 8.71 16.50 -11.82
CA ALA A 89 8.71 15.20 -11.17
C ALA A 89 7.49 14.36 -11.60
N ILE A 90 6.30 14.96 -11.62
CA ILE A 90 5.08 14.29 -12.09
C ILE A 90 5.19 13.91 -13.57
N ARG A 91 5.62 14.80 -14.45
CA ARG A 91 5.80 14.48 -15.88
C ARG A 91 6.79 13.35 -16.10
N LYS A 92 7.88 13.30 -15.32
CA LYS A 92 8.87 12.22 -15.38
C LYS A 92 8.29 10.89 -14.91
N ALA A 93 7.49 10.90 -13.84
CA ALA A 93 6.90 9.71 -13.26
C ALA A 93 5.66 9.20 -14.01
N LEU A 94 4.94 10.07 -14.73
CA LEU A 94 3.66 9.77 -15.36
C LEU A 94 3.68 8.57 -16.31
N PRO A 95 4.65 8.40 -17.24
CA PRO A 95 4.67 7.24 -18.14
C PRO A 95 4.76 5.91 -17.40
N SER A 96 5.62 5.83 -16.38
CA SER A 96 5.74 4.62 -15.56
C SER A 96 4.47 4.39 -14.73
N ALA A 97 3.89 5.44 -14.16
CA ALA A 97 2.65 5.36 -13.40
C ALA A 97 1.48 4.85 -14.25
N MET A 98 1.37 5.29 -15.51
CA MET A 98 0.35 4.79 -16.44
C MET A 98 0.51 3.30 -16.74
N VAL A 99 1.73 2.83 -16.92
CA VAL A 99 2.01 1.39 -17.11
C VAL A 99 1.60 0.60 -15.87
N GLU A 100 1.99 1.05 -14.68
CA GLU A 100 1.66 0.37 -13.42
C GLU A 100 0.14 0.37 -13.16
N PHE A 101 -0.54 1.46 -13.48
CA PHE A 101 -1.99 1.55 -13.41
C PHE A 101 -2.67 0.60 -14.42
N GLY A 102 -2.17 0.51 -15.66
CA GLY A 102 -2.65 -0.43 -16.67
C GLY A 102 -2.49 -1.89 -16.23
N VAL A 103 -1.34 -2.23 -15.62
CA VAL A 103 -1.10 -3.55 -15.03
C VAL A 103 -2.10 -3.83 -13.91
N ALA A 104 -2.30 -2.88 -12.99
CA ALA A 104 -3.26 -3.00 -11.90
C ALA A 104 -4.70 -3.19 -12.43
N ALA A 105 -5.09 -2.43 -13.44
CA ALA A 105 -6.40 -2.55 -14.08
C ALA A 105 -6.59 -3.93 -14.75
N GLY A 106 -5.55 -4.45 -15.42
CA GLY A 106 -5.58 -5.80 -16.01
C GLY A 106 -5.76 -6.90 -14.96
N ILE A 107 -5.04 -6.82 -13.83
CA ILE A 107 -5.22 -7.74 -12.69
C ILE A 107 -6.64 -7.57 -12.11
N GLY A 108 -7.06 -6.33 -11.89
CA GLY A 108 -8.39 -6.00 -11.35
C GLY A 108 -9.51 -6.54 -12.20
N ALA A 109 -9.39 -6.49 -13.54
CA ALA A 109 -10.39 -7.04 -14.45
C ALA A 109 -10.66 -8.55 -14.24
N VAL A 110 -9.65 -9.28 -13.75
CA VAL A 110 -9.79 -10.70 -13.41
C VAL A 110 -10.26 -10.90 -11.97
N VAL A 111 -9.68 -10.14 -11.02
CA VAL A 111 -9.87 -10.38 -9.59
C VAL A 111 -11.16 -9.75 -9.06
N PHE A 112 -11.56 -8.58 -9.55
CA PHE A 112 -12.73 -7.88 -9.03
C PHE A 112 -14.06 -8.58 -9.26
N PRO A 113 -14.33 -9.24 -10.41
CA PRO A 113 -15.54 -10.06 -10.54
C PRO A 113 -15.59 -11.21 -9.53
N LEU A 114 -14.44 -11.88 -9.28
CA LEU A 114 -14.36 -12.95 -8.29
C LEU A 114 -14.58 -12.40 -6.87
N TYR A 115 -14.01 -11.24 -6.59
CA TYR A 115 -14.22 -10.55 -5.31
C TYR A 115 -15.70 -10.17 -5.12
N ALA A 116 -16.39 -9.68 -6.17
CA ALA A 116 -17.82 -9.34 -6.08
C ALA A 116 -18.67 -10.56 -5.72
N VAL A 117 -18.37 -11.72 -6.32
CA VAL A 117 -19.03 -12.99 -5.96
C VAL A 117 -18.77 -13.33 -4.50
N GLY A 118 -17.51 -13.27 -4.05
CA GLY A 118 -17.14 -13.51 -2.64
C GLY A 118 -17.82 -12.52 -1.69
N PHE A 119 -17.85 -11.24 -2.05
CA PHE A 119 -18.52 -10.19 -1.30
C PHE A 119 -20.02 -10.48 -1.11
N TYR A 120 -20.70 -10.86 -2.19
CA TYR A 120 -22.11 -11.26 -2.16
C TYR A 120 -22.36 -12.45 -1.22
N TRP A 121 -21.56 -13.52 -1.37
CA TRP A 121 -21.69 -14.70 -0.53
C TRP A 121 -21.38 -14.45 0.95
N TRP A 122 -20.44 -13.57 1.23
CA TRP A 122 -20.05 -13.25 2.60
C TRP A 122 -21.09 -12.34 3.29
N ASN A 123 -21.57 -11.31 2.60
CA ASN A 123 -22.45 -10.31 3.22
C ASN A 123 -23.92 -10.69 3.13
N GLN A 124 -24.30 -11.64 2.26
CA GLN A 124 -25.70 -12.09 2.08
C GLN A 124 -26.68 -10.92 1.98
N PRO A 125 -26.46 -9.93 1.10
CA PRO A 125 -27.32 -8.74 1.03
C PRO A 125 -28.75 -9.14 0.64
N THR A 126 -29.73 -8.56 1.30
CA THR A 126 -31.16 -8.83 1.08
C THR A 126 -31.81 -7.89 0.07
N GLY A 127 -31.11 -6.80 -0.29
CA GLY A 127 -31.58 -5.80 -1.25
C GLY A 127 -31.26 -6.14 -2.71
N HIS A 128 -31.82 -5.35 -3.62
CA HIS A 128 -31.45 -5.39 -5.02
C HIS A 128 -30.16 -4.59 -5.25
N PHE A 129 -29.32 -5.06 -6.18
CA PHE A 129 -28.13 -4.33 -6.59
C PHE A 129 -28.52 -3.01 -7.27
N SER A 130 -28.04 -1.90 -6.75
CA SER A 130 -28.17 -0.57 -7.34
C SER A 130 -26.81 0.11 -7.34
N LEU A 131 -26.19 0.26 -8.51
CA LEU A 131 -24.86 0.82 -8.62
C LEU A 131 -24.80 2.21 -7.97
N THR A 132 -24.10 2.28 -6.85
CA THR A 132 -24.00 3.49 -6.02
C THR A 132 -22.53 3.83 -5.75
N PHE A 133 -22.12 5.02 -6.19
CA PHE A 133 -20.78 5.52 -5.96
C PHE A 133 -20.67 6.26 -4.62
N PRO A 134 -19.49 6.29 -4.00
CA PRO A 134 -19.26 7.13 -2.83
C PRO A 134 -19.48 8.62 -3.18
N PRO A 135 -19.98 9.44 -2.25
CA PRO A 135 -20.02 10.88 -2.43
C PRO A 135 -18.64 11.42 -2.79
N SER A 136 -18.58 12.35 -3.76
CA SER A 136 -17.30 12.90 -4.22
C SER A 136 -16.27 11.80 -4.60
N VAL A 137 -16.68 10.85 -5.45
CA VAL A 137 -15.88 9.67 -5.85
C VAL A 137 -14.42 10.01 -6.20
N THR A 138 -14.18 11.15 -6.84
CA THR A 138 -12.82 11.60 -7.20
C THR A 138 -11.98 11.88 -5.95
N SER A 139 -12.52 12.65 -5.00
CA SER A 139 -11.82 12.95 -3.73
C SER A 139 -11.61 11.69 -2.92
N PHE A 140 -12.60 10.79 -2.89
CA PHE A 140 -12.46 9.48 -2.24
C PHE A 140 -11.33 8.66 -2.88
N ALA A 141 -11.31 8.54 -4.21
CA ALA A 141 -10.27 7.80 -4.92
C ALA A 141 -8.87 8.38 -4.69
N ILE A 142 -8.72 9.72 -4.71
CA ILE A 142 -7.46 10.39 -4.40
C ILE A 142 -7.02 10.09 -2.96
N ALA A 143 -7.94 10.16 -2.00
CA ALA A 143 -7.64 9.83 -0.60
C ALA A 143 -7.23 8.36 -0.44
N GLN A 144 -7.92 7.41 -1.09
CA GLN A 144 -7.51 6.00 -1.09
C GLN A 144 -6.12 5.80 -1.67
N PHE A 145 -5.75 6.55 -2.71
CA PHE A 145 -4.46 6.42 -3.35
C PHE A 145 -3.32 7.03 -2.50
N ILE A 146 -3.50 8.28 -2.02
CA ILE A 146 -2.43 9.06 -1.38
C ILE A 146 -2.38 8.85 0.13
N VAL A 147 -3.53 8.79 0.79
CA VAL A 147 -3.61 8.76 2.26
C VAL A 147 -3.64 7.33 2.81
N VAL A 148 -4.17 6.36 2.02
CA VAL A 148 -4.27 4.97 2.49
C VAL A 148 -3.23 4.10 1.80
N ALA A 149 -3.37 3.86 0.50
CA ALA A 149 -2.59 2.85 -0.19
C ALA A 149 -1.10 3.21 -0.29
N LEU A 150 -0.72 4.46 -0.62
CA LEU A 150 0.68 4.83 -0.76
C LEU A 150 1.50 4.63 0.53
N PRO A 151 1.08 5.10 1.70
CA PRO A 151 1.81 4.87 2.95
C PRO A 151 1.92 3.38 3.30
N GLU A 152 0.83 2.63 3.14
CA GLU A 152 0.79 1.22 3.48
C GLU A 152 1.64 0.39 2.52
N GLU A 153 1.56 0.63 1.20
CA GLU A 153 2.40 -0.09 0.23
C GLU A 153 3.89 0.24 0.40
N ALA A 154 4.23 1.51 0.68
CA ALA A 154 5.61 1.90 0.96
C ALA A 154 6.17 1.15 2.18
N PHE A 155 5.38 0.96 3.22
CA PHE A 155 5.81 0.25 4.43
C PHE A 155 5.80 -1.27 4.23
N PHE A 156 4.68 -1.86 3.82
CA PHE A 156 4.53 -3.32 3.77
C PHE A 156 5.24 -3.94 2.58
N ARG A 157 5.14 -3.36 1.37
CA ARG A 157 5.74 -3.93 0.15
C ARG A 157 7.12 -3.36 -0.12
N GLY A 158 7.27 -2.07 0.15
CA GLY A 158 8.57 -1.42 0.07
C GLY A 158 9.51 -1.94 1.16
N TYR A 159 9.32 -1.51 2.39
CA TYR A 159 10.26 -1.80 3.48
C TYR A 159 10.19 -3.24 3.98
N LEU A 160 9.02 -3.70 4.44
CA LEU A 160 8.88 -5.01 5.11
C LEU A 160 9.16 -6.18 4.18
N GLN A 161 8.44 -6.28 3.06
CA GLN A 161 8.62 -7.41 2.14
C GLN A 161 10.02 -7.47 1.57
N THR A 162 10.61 -6.32 1.20
CA THR A 162 11.97 -6.28 0.66
C THR A 162 12.98 -6.66 1.74
N GLY A 163 12.90 -6.06 2.93
CA GLY A 163 13.80 -6.38 4.04
C GLY A 163 13.74 -7.85 4.45
N LEU A 164 12.55 -8.44 4.53
CA LEU A 164 12.38 -9.87 4.80
C LEU A 164 12.91 -10.74 3.65
N SER A 165 12.74 -10.30 2.40
CA SER A 165 13.26 -11.01 1.23
C SER A 165 14.79 -11.03 1.19
N ASP A 166 15.45 -9.98 1.66
CA ASP A 166 16.90 -9.88 1.73
C ASP A 166 17.53 -10.85 2.75
N LEU A 167 16.73 -11.30 3.72
CA LEU A 167 17.16 -12.25 4.77
C LEU A 167 17.09 -13.71 4.30
N THR A 168 16.47 -14.00 3.17
CA THR A 168 16.33 -15.36 2.65
C THR A 168 16.87 -15.49 1.25
N GLN A 169 17.60 -16.60 1.00
CA GLN A 169 18.05 -16.96 -0.35
C GLN A 169 17.03 -17.85 -1.09
N LYS A 170 16.06 -18.41 -0.36
CA LYS A 170 15.05 -19.28 -0.95
C LYS A 170 14.11 -18.46 -1.84
N ARG A 171 13.99 -18.88 -3.09
CA ARG A 171 13.06 -18.32 -4.07
C ARG A 171 12.16 -19.42 -4.59
N ALA A 172 10.94 -19.06 -4.94
CA ALA A 172 10.00 -19.94 -5.64
C ALA A 172 9.32 -19.18 -6.76
N CYS A 173 8.97 -19.90 -7.82
CA CYS A 173 8.16 -19.36 -8.90
C CYS A 173 6.69 -19.51 -8.57
N VAL A 174 5.99 -18.38 -8.40
CA VAL A 174 4.55 -18.34 -8.15
C VAL A 174 3.88 -17.56 -9.27
N LEU A 175 3.06 -18.21 -10.06
CA LEU A 175 2.41 -17.63 -11.25
C LEU A 175 3.40 -16.90 -12.17
N GLY A 176 4.55 -17.53 -12.44
CA GLY A 176 5.59 -16.99 -13.32
C GLY A 176 6.53 -15.95 -12.67
N VAL A 177 6.31 -15.59 -11.41
CA VAL A 177 7.11 -14.58 -10.69
C VAL A 177 8.01 -15.22 -9.65
N GLN A 178 9.31 -14.87 -9.68
CA GLN A 178 10.28 -15.29 -8.69
C GLN A 178 10.15 -14.43 -7.42
N LEU A 179 9.79 -15.03 -6.31
CA LEU A 179 9.63 -14.33 -5.03
C LEU A 179 10.17 -15.16 -3.87
N ALA A 180 10.33 -14.54 -2.71
CA ALA A 180 10.70 -15.17 -1.46
C ALA A 180 9.41 -15.59 -0.71
N PRO A 181 9.00 -16.87 -0.71
CA PRO A 181 7.69 -17.27 -0.20
C PRO A 181 7.44 -16.87 1.26
N VAL A 182 8.46 -17.05 2.10
CA VAL A 182 8.34 -16.72 3.53
C VAL A 182 8.14 -15.22 3.74
N ALA A 183 8.90 -14.38 3.03
CA ALA A 183 8.76 -12.92 3.12
C ALA A 183 7.40 -12.47 2.59
N TRP A 184 6.95 -13.05 1.48
CA TRP A 184 5.67 -12.79 0.85
C TRP A 184 4.49 -13.15 1.76
N MET A 185 4.51 -14.33 2.39
CA MET A 185 3.46 -14.75 3.33
C MET A 185 3.49 -13.93 4.62
N LEU A 186 4.69 -13.72 5.17
CA LEU A 186 4.83 -13.03 6.45
C LEU A 186 4.40 -11.56 6.36
N GLN A 187 4.77 -10.83 5.28
CA GLN A 187 4.31 -9.45 5.12
C GLN A 187 2.79 -9.38 5.01
N ALA A 188 2.13 -10.34 4.34
CA ALA A 188 0.68 -10.38 4.24
C ALA A 188 0.02 -10.69 5.60
N ALA A 189 0.60 -11.60 6.39
CA ALA A 189 0.14 -11.89 7.74
C ALA A 189 0.31 -10.69 8.68
N LEU A 190 1.43 -9.97 8.59
CA LEU A 190 1.66 -8.75 9.37
C LEU A 190 0.70 -7.62 8.94
N PHE A 191 0.40 -7.50 7.64
CA PHE A 191 -0.61 -6.57 7.14
C PHE A 191 -2.00 -6.86 7.71
N ALA A 192 -2.43 -8.10 7.67
CA ALA A 192 -3.70 -8.51 8.27
C ALA A 192 -3.70 -8.35 9.80
N GLY A 193 -2.57 -8.61 10.45
CA GLY A 193 -2.41 -8.47 11.89
C GLY A 193 -2.64 -7.05 12.40
N ILE A 194 -2.09 -6.02 11.73
CA ILE A 194 -2.31 -4.63 12.14
C ILE A 194 -3.77 -4.20 11.92
N HIS A 195 -4.41 -4.65 10.85
CA HIS A 195 -5.83 -4.37 10.60
C HIS A 195 -6.72 -4.98 11.69
N PHE A 196 -6.45 -6.24 12.05
CA PHE A 196 -7.17 -6.90 13.15
C PHE A 196 -6.90 -6.25 14.51
N MET A 197 -5.68 -5.76 14.74
CA MET A 197 -5.33 -5.08 15.98
C MET A 197 -6.09 -3.75 16.14
N VAL A 198 -6.24 -3.00 15.05
CA VAL A 198 -6.99 -1.73 15.03
C VAL A 198 -8.49 -1.97 15.22
N GLU A 199 -9.03 -2.93 14.48
CA GLU A 199 -10.43 -3.33 14.55
C GLU A 199 -10.51 -4.86 14.72
N PRO A 200 -10.73 -5.36 15.94
CA PRO A 200 -10.69 -6.78 16.26
C PRO A 200 -11.96 -7.50 15.78
N HIS A 201 -12.15 -7.55 14.48
CA HIS A 201 -13.23 -8.26 13.81
C HIS A 201 -12.62 -9.30 12.85
N PRO A 202 -13.10 -10.58 12.83
CA PRO A 202 -12.51 -11.64 12.01
C PRO A 202 -12.41 -11.29 10.50
N ALA A 203 -13.37 -10.51 9.97
CA ALA A 203 -13.35 -10.07 8.58
C ALA A 203 -12.09 -9.24 8.24
N ARG A 204 -11.48 -8.57 9.24
CA ARG A 204 -10.23 -7.80 9.04
C ARG A 204 -9.03 -8.68 8.72
N LEU A 205 -9.07 -9.96 9.09
CA LEU A 205 -8.05 -10.92 8.67
C LEU A 205 -8.13 -11.29 7.19
N ALA A 206 -9.28 -11.08 6.55
CA ALA A 206 -9.47 -11.36 5.12
C ALA A 206 -8.59 -10.46 4.22
N VAL A 207 -8.11 -9.30 4.72
CA VAL A 207 -7.17 -8.44 3.99
C VAL A 207 -5.81 -9.14 3.72
N PHE A 208 -5.57 -10.30 4.36
CA PHE A 208 -4.45 -11.18 4.04
C PHE A 208 -4.40 -11.57 2.56
N PHE A 209 -5.55 -11.91 1.97
CA PHE A 209 -5.61 -12.37 0.58
C PHE A 209 -5.24 -11.26 -0.43
N PRO A 210 -5.85 -10.06 -0.41
CA PRO A 210 -5.37 -8.98 -1.26
C PRO A 210 -3.93 -8.58 -0.95
N ALA A 211 -3.47 -8.68 0.30
CA ALA A 211 -2.07 -8.42 0.65
C ALA A 211 -1.08 -9.37 -0.04
N LEU A 212 -1.45 -10.64 -0.24
CA LEU A 212 -0.67 -11.58 -1.04
C LEU A 212 -0.60 -11.13 -2.50
N LEU A 213 -1.73 -10.70 -3.08
CA LEU A 213 -1.78 -10.23 -4.46
C LEU A 213 -0.92 -8.97 -4.65
N PHE A 214 -0.99 -8.00 -3.74
CA PHE A 214 -0.17 -6.79 -3.78
C PHE A 214 1.32 -7.12 -3.65
N GLY A 215 1.67 -8.06 -2.74
CA GLY A 215 3.04 -8.53 -2.58
C GLY A 215 3.58 -9.28 -3.80
N TRP A 216 2.72 -10.03 -4.50
CA TRP A 216 3.07 -10.68 -5.76
C TRP A 216 3.29 -9.64 -6.88
N ALA A 217 2.38 -8.65 -7.02
CA ALA A 217 2.51 -7.55 -7.98
C ALA A 217 3.81 -6.77 -7.75
N ARG A 218 4.15 -6.48 -6.48
CA ARG A 218 5.44 -5.87 -6.09
C ARG A 218 6.64 -6.69 -6.56
N ALA A 219 6.63 -8.01 -6.33
CA ALA A 219 7.71 -8.89 -6.75
C ALA A 219 7.82 -8.97 -8.28
N TRP A 220 6.69 -8.98 -8.98
CA TRP A 220 6.63 -9.00 -10.44
C TRP A 220 7.16 -7.71 -11.07
N ARG A 221 6.74 -6.55 -10.55
CA ARG A 221 7.05 -5.24 -11.15
C ARG A 221 8.37 -4.63 -10.67
N GLY A 222 8.93 -5.12 -9.58
CA GLY A 222 10.15 -4.56 -8.98
C GLY A 222 9.93 -3.23 -8.24
N GLY A 223 8.71 -2.66 -8.28
CA GLY A 223 8.30 -1.43 -7.61
C GLY A 223 6.92 -1.57 -6.95
N ILE A 224 6.54 -0.62 -6.09
CA ILE A 224 5.24 -0.63 -5.42
C ILE A 224 4.10 -0.08 -6.30
N GLY A 225 4.37 0.45 -7.50
CA GLY A 225 3.40 1.20 -8.31
C GLY A 225 2.14 0.40 -8.65
N ALA A 226 2.28 -0.82 -9.19
CA ALA A 226 1.12 -1.68 -9.49
C ALA A 226 0.38 -2.13 -8.23
N ALA A 227 1.11 -2.47 -7.16
CA ALA A 227 0.52 -2.83 -5.87
C ALA A 227 -0.29 -1.66 -5.30
N LEU A 228 0.27 -0.44 -5.33
CA LEU A 228 -0.37 0.80 -4.92
C LEU A 228 -1.67 1.07 -5.70
N ALA A 229 -1.61 1.00 -7.03
CA ALA A 229 -2.78 1.23 -7.88
C ALA A 229 -3.86 0.17 -7.62
N LEU A 230 -3.47 -1.11 -7.53
CA LEU A 230 -4.38 -2.22 -7.27
C LEU A 230 -5.02 -2.12 -5.89
N HIS A 231 -4.27 -1.70 -4.87
CA HIS A 231 -4.77 -1.47 -3.52
C HIS A 231 -5.84 -0.36 -3.50
N ALA A 232 -5.51 0.81 -4.04
CA ALA A 232 -6.46 1.92 -4.10
C ALA A 232 -7.74 1.57 -4.89
N MET A 233 -7.59 0.86 -6.02
CA MET A 233 -8.72 0.36 -6.80
C MET A 233 -9.55 -0.67 -6.02
N SER A 234 -8.91 -1.55 -5.25
CA SER A 234 -9.61 -2.55 -4.42
C SER A 234 -10.45 -1.88 -3.33
N ASN A 235 -9.92 -0.85 -2.68
CA ASN A 235 -10.65 -0.09 -1.67
C ASN A 235 -11.85 0.65 -2.28
N LEU A 236 -11.65 1.32 -3.42
CA LEU A 236 -12.74 1.98 -4.14
C LEU A 236 -13.82 0.97 -4.57
N TYR A 237 -13.41 -0.17 -5.11
CA TYR A 237 -14.34 -1.20 -5.56
C TYR A 237 -15.13 -1.82 -4.41
N SER A 238 -14.48 -2.08 -3.27
CA SER A 238 -15.15 -2.57 -2.05
C SER A 238 -16.19 -1.57 -1.55
N GLU A 239 -15.88 -0.28 -1.56
CA GLU A 239 -16.81 0.79 -1.15
C GLU A 239 -18.01 0.88 -2.10
N ILE A 240 -17.78 0.78 -3.42
CA ILE A 240 -18.86 0.74 -4.41
C ILE A 240 -19.76 -0.47 -4.18
N LEU A 241 -19.20 -1.66 -3.97
CA LEU A 241 -20.00 -2.85 -3.69
C LEU A 241 -20.82 -2.72 -2.41
N ALA A 242 -20.21 -2.23 -1.33
CA ALA A 242 -20.89 -2.03 -0.06
C ALA A 242 -22.11 -1.09 -0.23
N ARG A 243 -21.91 0.04 -0.93
CA ARG A 243 -23.00 1.01 -1.16
C ARG A 243 -24.04 0.50 -2.16
N SER A 244 -23.66 -0.38 -3.06
CA SER A 244 -24.57 -0.87 -4.11
C SER A 244 -25.48 -2.01 -3.62
N TRP A 245 -25.11 -2.69 -2.55
CA TRP A 245 -25.83 -3.82 -1.99
C TRP A 245 -26.51 -3.53 -0.63
N LEU A 246 -26.12 -2.43 0.03
CA LEU A 246 -26.65 -1.99 1.31
C LEU A 246 -27.51 -0.74 1.11
#